data_38a6bcf7f57c1495a42c7233fb543c6b
#
_entry.id   38a6bcf7f57c1495a42c7233fb543c6b
#
_cell.length_a   1.000
_cell.length_b   1.000
_cell.length_c   1.000
_cell.angle_alpha   90.00
_cell.angle_beta   90.00
_cell.angle_gamma   90.00
#
_symmetry.space_group_name_H-M   'P 1'
#
loop_
_entity.id
_entity.type
_entity.pdbx_description
1 polymer ?
#
loop_
_entity_poly.entity_id
_entity_poly.type
_entity_poly.pdbx_seq_one_letter_code
_entity_poly.pdbx_strand_id
1 'polypeptide(L)'
;MRILILTNADIGLYKFRKELLETLCKNNKVIAAFPRGEFTEQIKETGCKYLPFEFDRRGMNPLSDFQQMRRYIKLLRKLKPDLVLTYTIKPNVYGGLACQLLRIPYITNVTGLGTSIQNGGVLSFLTISLYKLGLRKASCVFFQNRMNQGLFLEKRIVKGRSRVIPGSGVNLENYSYQTYPKGGEGFHFLFVGRVMKDKGIEELLAASRKIHKKRKDVITDIVGWSDEDYTEELKIAEEEGAIIFHGLQSDVRPFYATCHCAVLPSYHEGTANVMLEASSTGRPVITTRVPGCQETFDESVTGYGCEVKDMISLQNAMEKMLDLSSSDREMMGKAARKKMESEYDRRLVIDAYLEEIKRTKNGSV
;
A
#
# COMPACT_ATOMS: atom_id res chain seq x y z
N MET A 1 6.18 12.87 24.33
CA MET A 1 4.75 12.48 24.33
C MET A 1 4.62 10.96 24.46
N ARG A 2 3.45 10.49 24.90
CA ARG A 2 3.07 9.08 24.81
C ARG A 2 2.18 8.92 23.56
N ILE A 3 2.67 8.24 22.55
CA ILE A 3 1.96 8.00 21.28
C ILE A 3 1.50 6.55 21.27
N LEU A 4 0.21 6.32 21.04
CA LEU A 4 -0.35 4.99 20.82
C LEU A 4 -0.67 4.80 19.35
N ILE A 5 -0.23 3.68 18.80
CA ILE A 5 -0.52 3.27 17.42
C ILE A 5 -1.50 2.10 17.45
N LEU A 6 -2.60 2.22 16.69
CA LEU A 6 -3.62 1.19 16.55
C LEU A 6 -3.64 0.69 15.10
N THR A 7 -3.37 -0.57 14.89
CA THR A 7 -3.42 -1.24 13.59
C THR A 7 -3.89 -2.68 13.73
N ASN A 8 -4.39 -3.28 12.66
CA ASN A 8 -4.89 -4.65 12.67
C ASN A 8 -3.85 -5.71 12.25
N ALA A 9 -2.61 -5.31 11.91
CA ALA A 9 -1.52 -6.20 11.54
C ALA A 9 -0.16 -5.53 11.73
N ASP A 10 0.85 -6.33 12.00
CA ASP A 10 2.25 -5.94 12.14
C ASP A 10 2.94 -5.66 10.81
N ILE A 11 2.63 -6.44 9.77
CA ILE A 11 3.26 -6.33 8.44
C ILE A 11 3.17 -4.91 7.87
N GLY A 12 2.01 -4.24 8.03
CA GLY A 12 1.82 -2.87 7.57
C GLY A 12 2.67 -1.85 8.32
N LEU A 13 2.89 -2.07 9.62
CA LEU A 13 3.78 -1.23 10.42
C LEU A 13 5.24 -1.47 10.04
N TYR A 14 5.66 -2.71 9.94
CA TYR A 14 7.05 -3.04 9.66
C TYR A 14 7.46 -2.63 8.23
N LYS A 15 6.77 -3.12 7.22
CA LYS A 15 7.15 -2.86 5.81
C LYS A 15 6.98 -1.40 5.38
N PHE A 16 5.98 -0.70 5.93
CA PHE A 16 5.60 0.62 5.42
C PHE A 16 5.76 1.76 6.42
N ARG A 17 6.08 1.49 7.68
CA ARG A 17 6.14 2.51 8.75
C ARG A 17 7.33 2.36 9.69
N LYS A 18 8.28 1.45 9.39
CA LYS A 18 9.44 1.18 10.22
C LYS A 18 10.19 2.47 10.55
N GLU A 19 10.55 3.25 9.54
CA GLU A 19 11.34 4.47 9.70
C GLU A 19 10.57 5.58 10.42
N LEU A 20 9.23 5.61 10.26
CA LEU A 20 8.37 6.48 11.06
C LEU A 20 8.42 6.07 12.55
N LEU A 21 8.31 4.76 12.85
CA LEU A 21 8.43 4.26 14.23
C LEU A 21 9.77 4.64 14.84
N GLU A 22 10.87 4.35 14.15
CA GLU A 22 12.23 4.70 14.58
C GLU A 22 12.37 6.20 14.87
N THR A 23 11.83 7.04 13.99
CA THR A 23 11.86 8.49 14.15
C THR A 23 11.02 8.95 15.35
N LEU A 24 9.83 8.40 15.53
CA LEU A 24 8.97 8.74 16.66
C LEU A 24 9.56 8.28 17.99
N CYS A 25 10.19 7.09 18.02
CA CYS A 25 10.79 6.52 19.24
C CYS A 25 11.98 7.34 19.76
N LYS A 26 12.68 8.11 18.90
CA LYS A 26 13.80 8.96 19.35
C LYS A 26 13.40 9.97 20.42
N ASN A 27 12.19 10.53 20.33
CA ASN A 27 11.75 11.64 21.20
C ASN A 27 10.41 11.38 21.91
N ASN A 28 9.82 10.20 21.75
CA ASN A 28 8.51 9.88 22.30
C ASN A 28 8.49 8.47 22.88
N LYS A 29 7.56 8.24 23.81
CA LYS A 29 7.22 6.89 24.24
C LYS A 29 6.14 6.33 23.31
N VAL A 30 6.56 5.50 22.36
CA VAL A 30 5.66 4.89 21.36
C VAL A 30 5.22 3.52 21.81
N ILE A 31 3.92 3.26 21.72
CA ILE A 31 3.30 1.97 22.01
C ILE A 31 2.48 1.58 20.79
N ALA A 32 2.69 0.39 20.24
CA ALA A 32 1.90 -0.14 19.15
C ALA A 32 1.04 -1.32 19.63
N ALA A 33 -0.27 -1.22 19.41
CA ALA A 33 -1.24 -2.23 19.80
C ALA A 33 -1.78 -2.94 18.55
N PHE A 34 -1.49 -4.24 18.44
CA PHE A 34 -1.87 -5.09 17.29
C PHE A 34 -1.79 -6.59 17.65
N PRO A 35 -2.42 -7.49 16.88
CA PRO A 35 -2.26 -8.93 17.05
C PRO A 35 -0.81 -9.37 16.78
N ARG A 36 -0.32 -10.35 17.54
CA ARG A 36 1.02 -10.88 17.31
C ARG A 36 1.13 -11.46 15.88
N GLY A 37 2.20 -11.12 15.20
CA GLY A 37 2.52 -11.60 13.86
C GLY A 37 4.02 -11.81 13.67
N GLU A 38 4.43 -12.07 12.44
CA GLU A 38 5.80 -12.42 12.04
C GLU A 38 6.80 -11.28 12.35
N PHE A 39 6.38 -10.03 12.18
CA PHE A 39 7.26 -8.85 12.32
C PHE A 39 7.20 -8.19 13.70
N THR A 40 6.59 -8.86 14.68
CA THR A 40 6.42 -8.29 16.03
C THR A 40 7.76 -7.97 16.70
N GLU A 41 8.75 -8.85 16.58
CA GLU A 41 10.07 -8.65 17.22
C GLU A 41 10.84 -7.53 16.52
N GLN A 42 10.82 -7.47 15.18
CA GLN A 42 11.45 -6.41 14.42
C GLN A 42 10.82 -5.02 14.70
N ILE A 43 9.52 -4.96 14.99
CA ILE A 43 8.87 -3.72 15.44
C ILE A 43 9.39 -3.29 16.81
N LYS A 44 9.65 -4.21 17.74
CA LYS A 44 10.25 -3.89 19.03
C LYS A 44 11.67 -3.33 18.90
N GLU A 45 12.45 -3.83 17.93
CA GLU A 45 13.80 -3.35 17.63
C GLU A 45 13.82 -1.87 17.20
N THR A 46 12.72 -1.32 16.69
CA THR A 46 12.58 0.13 16.40
C THR A 46 12.53 1.00 17.67
N GLY A 47 12.52 0.41 18.86
CA GLY A 47 12.30 1.10 20.14
C GLY A 47 10.82 1.22 20.53
N CYS A 48 9.91 0.71 19.70
CA CYS A 48 8.48 0.75 19.94
C CYS A 48 8.07 -0.34 20.94
N LYS A 49 7.25 0.04 21.95
CA LYS A 49 6.70 -0.95 22.89
C LYS A 49 5.53 -1.68 22.22
N TYR A 50 5.66 -2.99 22.04
CA TYR A 50 4.57 -3.84 21.60
C TYR A 50 3.55 -4.08 22.71
N LEU A 51 2.27 -4.01 22.36
CA LEU A 51 1.15 -4.40 23.22
C LEU A 51 0.24 -5.38 22.45
N PRO A 52 0.10 -6.65 22.90
CA PRO A 52 -0.82 -7.58 22.27
C PRO A 52 -2.25 -7.06 22.35
N PHE A 53 -2.89 -6.96 21.19
CA PHE A 53 -4.26 -6.47 21.09
C PHE A 53 -4.99 -7.16 19.95
N GLU A 54 -5.91 -8.05 20.29
CA GLU A 54 -6.64 -8.85 19.34
C GLU A 54 -7.73 -8.04 18.62
N PHE A 55 -7.82 -8.27 17.32
CA PHE A 55 -8.82 -7.70 16.43
C PHE A 55 -9.59 -8.79 15.71
N ASP A 56 -10.89 -8.60 15.59
CA ASP A 56 -11.66 -9.30 14.57
C ASP A 56 -11.41 -8.63 13.21
N ARG A 57 -10.63 -9.28 12.35
CA ARG A 57 -10.20 -8.70 11.06
C ARG A 57 -11.30 -8.69 10.01
N ARG A 58 -12.18 -9.68 10.04
CA ARG A 58 -13.17 -9.94 8.98
C ARG A 58 -14.58 -9.91 9.56
N GLY A 59 -15.52 -9.37 8.79
CA GLY A 59 -16.93 -9.32 9.15
C GLY A 59 -17.37 -8.01 9.81
N MET A 60 -18.65 -7.71 9.65
CA MET A 60 -19.36 -6.59 10.27
C MET A 60 -20.40 -7.19 11.22
N ASN A 61 -19.95 -7.64 12.38
CA ASN A 61 -20.84 -8.10 13.44
C ASN A 61 -21.00 -6.98 14.49
N PRO A 62 -22.18 -6.34 14.61
CA PRO A 62 -22.38 -5.22 15.52
C PRO A 62 -22.00 -5.50 16.97
N LEU A 63 -22.21 -6.74 17.43
CA LEU A 63 -21.85 -7.13 18.80
C LEU A 63 -20.33 -7.20 18.99
N SER A 64 -19.60 -7.80 18.04
CA SER A 64 -18.14 -7.86 18.09
C SER A 64 -17.53 -6.48 17.95
N ASP A 65 -18.08 -5.63 17.09
CA ASP A 65 -17.63 -4.26 16.87
C ASP A 65 -17.85 -3.37 18.10
N PHE A 66 -18.99 -3.54 18.79
CA PHE A 66 -19.24 -2.87 20.07
C PHE A 66 -18.27 -3.33 21.17
N GLN A 67 -18.00 -4.63 21.26
CA GLN A 67 -17.01 -5.17 22.19
C GLN A 67 -15.60 -4.60 21.87
N GLN A 68 -15.26 -4.50 20.60
CA GLN A 68 -14.00 -3.94 20.14
C GLN A 68 -13.85 -2.46 20.57
N MET A 69 -14.90 -1.68 20.40
CA MET A 69 -14.91 -0.29 20.86
C MET A 69 -14.72 -0.19 22.39
N ARG A 70 -15.39 -1.05 23.17
CA ARG A 70 -15.18 -1.10 24.64
C ARG A 70 -13.73 -1.47 25.00
N ARG A 71 -13.10 -2.38 24.26
CA ARG A 71 -11.68 -2.73 24.44
C ARG A 71 -10.78 -1.53 24.17
N TYR A 72 -11.03 -0.75 23.13
CA TYR A 72 -10.29 0.50 22.85
C TYR A 72 -10.46 1.51 23.99
N ILE A 73 -11.67 1.74 24.46
CA ILE A 73 -11.93 2.65 25.60
C ILE A 73 -11.14 2.22 26.84
N LYS A 74 -11.17 0.91 27.18
CA LYS A 74 -10.40 0.36 28.31
C LYS A 74 -8.90 0.57 28.14
N LEU A 75 -8.40 0.31 26.94
CA LEU A 75 -6.99 0.49 26.58
C LEU A 75 -6.56 1.96 26.73
N LEU A 76 -7.32 2.88 26.14
CA LEU A 76 -7.04 4.33 26.18
C LEU A 76 -7.07 4.88 27.60
N ARG A 77 -8.07 4.48 28.41
CA ARG A 77 -8.13 4.85 29.85
C ARG A 77 -6.93 4.36 30.66
N LYS A 78 -6.45 3.15 30.36
CA LYS A 78 -5.28 2.54 31.04
C LYS A 78 -3.99 3.21 30.63
N LEU A 79 -3.79 3.47 29.33
CA LEU A 79 -2.52 4.00 28.81
C LEU A 79 -2.43 5.52 28.87
N LYS A 80 -3.56 6.23 28.82
CA LYS A 80 -3.65 7.70 28.79
C LYS A 80 -2.67 8.29 27.76
N PRO A 81 -2.76 7.94 26.46
CA PRO A 81 -1.86 8.49 25.45
C PRO A 81 -2.15 9.97 25.22
N ASP A 82 -1.11 10.75 24.89
CA ASP A 82 -1.25 12.15 24.48
C ASP A 82 -1.76 12.27 23.04
N LEU A 83 -1.50 11.24 22.21
CA LEU A 83 -1.91 11.16 20.80
C LEU A 83 -2.11 9.71 20.40
N VAL A 84 -3.09 9.48 19.53
CA VAL A 84 -3.32 8.17 18.91
C VAL A 84 -3.16 8.27 17.39
N LEU A 85 -2.40 7.35 16.80
CA LEU A 85 -2.32 7.14 15.35
C LEU A 85 -3.12 5.90 14.99
N THR A 86 -4.02 6.01 14.02
CA THR A 86 -4.86 4.87 13.61
C THR A 86 -4.64 4.52 12.15
N TYR A 87 -4.56 3.22 11.87
CA TYR A 87 -4.41 2.66 10.53
C TYR A 87 -5.45 1.56 10.32
N THR A 88 -5.90 1.40 9.08
CA THR A 88 -6.93 0.44 8.67
C THR A 88 -8.34 0.77 9.18
N ILE A 89 -9.36 0.15 8.57
CA ILE A 89 -10.77 0.57 8.72
C ILE A 89 -11.26 0.52 10.18
N LYS A 90 -11.15 -0.64 10.84
CA LYS A 90 -11.69 -0.80 12.20
C LYS A 90 -11.00 0.10 13.24
N PRO A 91 -9.66 0.19 13.31
CA PRO A 91 -8.97 1.18 14.14
C PRO A 91 -9.35 2.63 13.83
N ASN A 92 -9.51 2.98 12.55
CA ASN A 92 -9.90 4.32 12.14
C ASN A 92 -11.30 4.69 12.66
N VAL A 93 -12.24 3.75 12.57
CA VAL A 93 -13.63 3.96 13.01
C VAL A 93 -13.74 3.84 14.53
N TYR A 94 -13.49 2.66 15.08
CA TYR A 94 -13.77 2.39 16.50
C TYR A 94 -12.72 2.95 17.44
N GLY A 95 -11.45 2.99 17.02
CA GLY A 95 -10.39 3.70 17.72
C GLY A 95 -10.66 5.20 17.73
N GLY A 96 -11.07 5.77 16.59
CA GLY A 96 -11.46 7.17 16.47
C GLY A 96 -12.64 7.53 17.37
N LEU A 97 -13.71 6.71 17.41
CA LEU A 97 -14.85 6.90 18.32
C LEU A 97 -14.44 6.85 19.80
N ALA A 98 -13.58 5.90 20.17
CA ALA A 98 -13.06 5.80 21.52
C ALA A 98 -12.21 7.02 21.91
N CYS A 99 -11.38 7.54 20.99
CA CYS A 99 -10.63 8.77 21.18
C CYS A 99 -11.55 10.00 21.39
N GLN A 100 -12.59 10.12 20.56
CA GLN A 100 -13.59 11.20 20.68
C GLN A 100 -14.27 11.17 22.04
N LEU A 101 -14.70 10.00 22.50
CA LEU A 101 -15.38 9.83 23.79
C LEU A 101 -14.49 10.22 24.96
N LEU A 102 -13.17 9.95 24.86
CA LEU A 102 -12.22 10.26 25.91
C LEU A 102 -11.48 11.60 25.70
N ARG A 103 -11.85 12.35 24.66
CA ARG A 103 -11.21 13.63 24.28
C ARG A 103 -9.70 13.53 24.08
N ILE A 104 -9.23 12.40 23.52
CA ILE A 104 -7.83 12.19 23.20
C ILE A 104 -7.63 12.57 21.72
N PRO A 105 -6.64 13.42 21.40
CA PRO A 105 -6.29 13.75 20.01
C PRO A 105 -5.90 12.50 19.22
N TYR A 106 -6.29 12.43 17.95
CA TYR A 106 -5.91 11.31 17.08
C TYR A 106 -5.74 11.74 15.63
N ILE A 107 -4.80 11.09 14.96
CA ILE A 107 -4.53 11.24 13.53
C ILE A 107 -4.83 9.90 12.88
N THR A 108 -5.56 9.94 11.78
CA THR A 108 -6.01 8.76 11.05
C THR A 108 -5.36 8.68 9.68
N ASN A 109 -4.94 7.49 9.26
CA ASN A 109 -4.51 7.25 7.89
C ASN A 109 -5.50 6.30 7.18
N VAL A 110 -6.11 6.78 6.11
CA VAL A 110 -6.97 6.00 5.20
C VAL A 110 -6.08 5.41 4.12
N THR A 111 -5.67 4.15 4.29
CA THR A 111 -4.72 3.44 3.42
C THR A 111 -5.37 2.89 2.14
N GLY A 112 -6.68 3.03 2.00
CA GLY A 112 -7.49 2.57 0.88
C GLY A 112 -8.96 2.59 1.27
N LEU A 113 -9.86 2.57 0.29
CA LEU A 113 -11.31 2.61 0.56
C LEU A 113 -11.85 1.28 1.06
N GLY A 114 -11.18 0.18 0.74
CA GLY A 114 -11.69 -1.17 0.90
C GLY A 114 -12.79 -1.50 -0.13
N THR A 115 -12.93 -2.77 -0.43
CA THR A 115 -13.91 -3.29 -1.41
C THR A 115 -15.35 -2.92 -1.06
N SER A 116 -15.66 -2.79 0.24
CA SER A 116 -16.98 -2.43 0.73
C SER A 116 -17.47 -1.04 0.29
N ILE A 117 -16.59 -0.05 0.14
CA ILE A 117 -16.98 1.29 -0.34
C ILE A 117 -17.13 1.30 -1.86
N GLN A 118 -16.28 0.55 -2.55
CA GLN A 118 -16.22 0.54 -4.01
C GLN A 118 -17.37 -0.21 -4.66
N ASN A 119 -17.79 -1.33 -4.07
CA ASN A 119 -18.87 -2.17 -4.62
C ASN A 119 -20.27 -1.58 -4.44
N GLY A 120 -20.41 -0.45 -3.73
CA GLY A 120 -21.70 0.21 -3.53
C GLY A 120 -22.64 -0.57 -2.61
N GLY A 121 -23.95 -0.22 -2.66
CA GLY A 121 -25.00 -0.90 -1.91
C GLY A 121 -25.04 -0.57 -0.42
N VAL A 122 -25.80 -1.37 0.35
CA VAL A 122 -26.05 -1.16 1.79
C VAL A 122 -24.75 -1.19 2.59
N LEU A 123 -23.82 -2.08 2.24
CA LEU A 123 -22.53 -2.21 2.92
C LEU A 123 -21.67 -0.95 2.77
N SER A 124 -21.66 -0.36 1.58
CA SER A 124 -20.99 0.92 1.31
C SER A 124 -21.58 2.05 2.16
N PHE A 125 -22.91 2.17 2.19
CA PHE A 125 -23.59 3.17 2.99
C PHE A 125 -23.25 3.04 4.49
N LEU A 126 -23.24 1.82 5.01
CA LEU A 126 -22.90 1.55 6.40
C LEU A 126 -21.44 1.90 6.70
N THR A 127 -20.51 1.48 5.84
CA THR A 127 -19.07 1.80 5.98
C THR A 127 -18.81 3.31 5.95
N ILE A 128 -19.47 4.04 5.03
CA ILE A 128 -19.39 5.50 4.95
C ILE A 128 -19.91 6.15 6.23
N SER A 129 -21.05 5.67 6.76
CA SER A 129 -21.66 6.18 7.99
C SER A 129 -20.74 5.97 9.19
N LEU A 130 -20.11 4.80 9.30
CA LEU A 130 -19.13 4.49 10.34
C LEU A 130 -17.89 5.38 10.23
N TYR A 131 -17.38 5.61 9.03
CA TYR A 131 -16.28 6.56 8.83
C TYR A 131 -16.65 7.99 9.21
N LYS A 132 -17.87 8.47 8.86
CA LYS A 132 -18.36 9.80 9.29
C LYS A 132 -18.32 9.96 10.80
N LEU A 133 -18.71 8.94 11.54
CA LEU A 133 -18.67 8.94 13.00
C LEU A 133 -17.23 8.88 13.52
N GLY A 134 -16.43 7.94 13.02
CA GLY A 134 -15.06 7.70 13.51
C GLY A 134 -14.09 8.83 13.21
N LEU A 135 -14.25 9.54 12.07
CA LEU A 135 -13.31 10.60 11.66
C LEU A 135 -13.75 12.02 12.05
N ARG A 136 -14.94 12.18 12.62
CA ARG A 136 -15.56 13.50 12.88
C ARG A 136 -14.68 14.49 13.62
N LYS A 137 -13.88 14.03 14.59
CA LYS A 137 -13.00 14.85 15.44
C LYS A 137 -11.53 14.48 15.29
N ALA A 138 -11.14 13.86 14.17
CA ALA A 138 -9.73 13.62 13.89
C ALA A 138 -8.97 14.94 13.77
N SER A 139 -7.81 15.05 14.43
CA SER A 139 -6.93 16.22 14.30
C SER A 139 -6.41 16.39 12.88
N CYS A 140 -6.16 15.26 12.19
CA CYS A 140 -5.86 15.19 10.76
C CYS A 140 -6.24 13.82 10.22
N VAL A 141 -6.72 13.80 8.97
CA VAL A 141 -6.94 12.57 8.20
C VAL A 141 -5.99 12.56 7.02
N PHE A 142 -5.07 11.60 6.99
CA PHE A 142 -4.20 11.35 5.87
C PHE A 142 -4.86 10.44 4.84
N PHE A 143 -4.70 10.80 3.57
CA PHE A 143 -5.09 10.00 2.41
C PHE A 143 -3.86 9.69 1.57
N GLN A 144 -3.87 8.57 0.87
CA GLN A 144 -2.75 8.14 0.03
C GLN A 144 -2.88 8.59 -1.44
N ASN A 145 -4.07 9.05 -1.85
CA ASN A 145 -4.30 9.65 -3.16
C ASN A 145 -5.40 10.71 -3.08
N ARG A 146 -5.41 11.60 -4.10
CA ARG A 146 -6.34 12.75 -4.17
C ARG A 146 -7.79 12.32 -4.40
N MET A 147 -8.02 11.22 -5.13
CA MET A 147 -9.39 10.77 -5.42
C MET A 147 -10.08 10.29 -4.15
N ASN A 148 -9.39 9.50 -3.32
CA ASN A 148 -9.93 9.06 -2.04
C ASN A 148 -10.21 10.23 -1.10
N GLN A 149 -9.32 11.24 -1.06
CA GLN A 149 -9.57 12.47 -0.32
C GLN A 149 -10.81 13.20 -0.85
N GLY A 150 -10.90 13.40 -2.16
CA GLY A 150 -12.03 14.07 -2.82
C GLY A 150 -13.36 13.39 -2.50
N LEU A 151 -13.42 12.06 -2.60
CA LEU A 151 -14.62 11.28 -2.26
C LEU A 151 -15.06 11.48 -0.80
N PHE A 152 -14.09 11.52 0.13
CA PHE A 152 -14.40 11.70 1.55
C PHE A 152 -14.86 13.13 1.86
N LEU A 153 -14.34 14.13 1.17
CA LEU A 153 -14.77 15.52 1.30
C LEU A 153 -16.16 15.73 0.68
N GLU A 154 -16.39 15.26 -0.55
CA GLU A 154 -17.67 15.32 -1.26
C GLU A 154 -18.80 14.67 -0.44
N LYS A 155 -18.56 13.46 0.05
CA LYS A 155 -19.52 12.75 0.90
C LYS A 155 -19.61 13.30 2.33
N ARG A 156 -18.89 14.37 2.65
CA ARG A 156 -18.83 14.99 3.98
C ARG A 156 -18.48 13.97 5.09
N ILE A 157 -17.60 13.02 4.78
CA ILE A 157 -17.08 12.06 5.75
C ILE A 157 -16.06 12.74 6.66
N VAL A 158 -15.18 13.54 6.08
CA VAL A 158 -14.20 14.36 6.78
C VAL A 158 -14.63 15.82 6.66
N LYS A 159 -14.72 16.53 7.78
CA LYS A 159 -15.05 17.96 7.86
C LYS A 159 -13.87 18.80 8.35
N GLY A 160 -12.91 18.17 9.00
CA GLY A 160 -11.72 18.81 9.55
C GLY A 160 -10.54 18.75 8.57
N ARG A 161 -9.36 18.89 9.15
CA ARG A 161 -8.10 18.88 8.39
C ARG A 161 -7.85 17.52 7.74
N SER A 162 -7.52 17.57 6.47
CA SER A 162 -7.06 16.39 5.72
C SER A 162 -5.86 16.74 4.85
N ARG A 163 -5.00 15.77 4.63
CA ARG A 163 -3.81 15.90 3.78
C ARG A 163 -3.63 14.66 2.91
N VAL A 164 -3.18 14.85 1.69
CA VAL A 164 -2.67 13.76 0.86
C VAL A 164 -1.18 13.59 1.15
N ILE A 165 -0.78 12.37 1.35
CA ILE A 165 0.63 11.94 1.46
C ILE A 165 0.91 10.95 0.33
N PRO A 166 2.17 10.82 -0.13
CA PRO A 166 2.53 9.89 -1.21
C PRO A 166 2.53 8.43 -0.71
N GLY A 167 1.35 7.92 -0.39
CA GLY A 167 1.18 6.57 0.16
C GLY A 167 1.95 6.34 1.45
N SER A 168 2.77 5.31 1.44
CA SER A 168 3.74 5.01 2.50
C SER A 168 5.12 5.61 2.21
N GLY A 169 5.28 6.17 1.02
CA GLY A 169 6.59 6.47 0.47
C GLY A 169 7.42 5.21 0.23
N VAL A 170 8.51 5.36 -0.49
CA VAL A 170 9.50 4.29 -0.68
C VAL A 170 10.80 4.64 0.04
N ASN A 171 11.43 3.65 0.67
CA ASN A 171 12.76 3.81 1.23
C ASN A 171 13.79 3.70 0.10
N LEU A 172 14.35 4.85 -0.30
CA LEU A 172 15.27 4.97 -1.44
C LEU A 172 16.63 4.29 -1.22
N GLU A 173 16.99 3.98 0.04
CA GLU A 173 18.21 3.25 0.40
C GLU A 173 17.98 1.74 0.29
N ASN A 174 16.86 1.25 0.83
CA ASN A 174 16.48 -0.17 0.74
C ASN A 174 16.20 -0.60 -0.70
N TYR A 175 15.58 0.29 -1.50
CA TYR A 175 15.32 0.12 -2.91
C TYR A 175 16.22 1.07 -3.71
N SER A 176 17.54 0.91 -3.53
CA SER A 176 18.54 1.71 -4.22
C SER A 176 18.52 1.47 -5.74
N TYR A 177 18.89 2.49 -6.49
CA TYR A 177 19.03 2.37 -7.94
C TYR A 177 19.95 1.22 -8.32
N GLN A 178 19.50 0.39 -9.25
CA GLN A 178 20.26 -0.71 -9.83
C GLN A 178 20.40 -0.48 -11.34
N THR A 179 21.58 -0.77 -11.87
CA THR A 179 21.81 -0.72 -13.32
C THR A 179 20.75 -1.52 -14.06
N TYR A 180 20.27 -0.98 -15.17
CA TYR A 180 19.28 -1.68 -15.99
C TYR A 180 19.88 -2.98 -16.54
N PRO A 181 19.15 -4.11 -16.53
CA PRO A 181 19.68 -5.38 -17.02
C PRO A 181 20.14 -5.25 -18.47
N LYS A 182 21.39 -5.66 -18.71
CA LYS A 182 21.93 -5.74 -20.08
C LYS A 182 21.44 -7.01 -20.72
N GLY A 183 20.96 -6.94 -21.96
CA GLY A 183 20.39 -8.08 -22.68
C GLY A 183 21.29 -9.32 -22.69
N GLY A 184 20.70 -10.51 -22.55
CA GLY A 184 21.39 -11.79 -22.54
C GLY A 184 20.41 -12.96 -22.60
N GLU A 185 19.54 -13.11 -21.63
CA GLU A 185 18.71 -14.32 -21.43
C GLU A 185 17.19 -14.06 -21.54
N GLY A 186 16.78 -13.13 -22.40
CA GLY A 186 15.36 -12.84 -22.60
C GLY A 186 14.89 -11.58 -21.86
N PHE A 187 13.59 -11.34 -21.87
CA PHE A 187 12.95 -10.19 -21.25
C PHE A 187 12.05 -10.65 -20.10
N HIS A 188 12.29 -10.10 -18.92
CA HIS A 188 11.55 -10.43 -17.69
C HIS A 188 10.61 -9.28 -17.28
N PHE A 189 9.32 -9.53 -17.33
CA PHE A 189 8.33 -8.77 -16.55
C PHE A 189 8.29 -9.29 -15.14
N LEU A 190 7.97 -8.42 -14.16
CA LEU A 190 7.86 -8.81 -12.76
C LEU A 190 6.54 -8.35 -12.17
N PHE A 191 5.78 -9.29 -11.63
CA PHE A 191 4.65 -9.03 -10.74
C PHE A 191 5.03 -9.35 -9.30
N VAL A 192 4.79 -8.40 -8.39
CA VAL A 192 4.95 -8.62 -6.95
C VAL A 192 3.62 -8.30 -6.27
N GLY A 193 3.03 -9.28 -5.61
CA GLY A 193 1.76 -9.08 -4.92
C GLY A 193 1.05 -10.37 -4.56
N ARG A 194 -0.11 -10.23 -3.93
CA ARG A 194 -1.00 -11.37 -3.70
C ARG A 194 -1.57 -11.86 -5.02
N VAL A 195 -1.54 -13.16 -5.23
CA VAL A 195 -2.21 -13.80 -6.37
C VAL A 195 -3.69 -13.86 -6.04
N MET A 196 -4.46 -12.94 -6.62
CA MET A 196 -5.89 -12.80 -6.44
C MET A 196 -6.49 -11.93 -7.55
N LYS A 197 -7.79 -12.07 -7.77
CA LYS A 197 -8.52 -11.37 -8.83
C LYS A 197 -8.36 -9.85 -8.79
N ASP A 198 -8.48 -9.24 -7.61
CA ASP A 198 -8.39 -7.78 -7.44
C ASP A 198 -6.99 -7.22 -7.79
N LYS A 199 -5.97 -8.09 -7.95
CA LYS A 199 -4.63 -7.72 -8.42
C LYS A 199 -4.44 -7.89 -9.94
N GLY A 200 -5.51 -8.30 -10.65
CA GLY A 200 -5.50 -8.47 -12.10
C GLY A 200 -4.68 -9.67 -12.55
N ILE A 201 -4.64 -10.75 -11.74
CA ILE A 201 -3.85 -11.93 -12.08
C ILE A 201 -4.38 -12.64 -13.33
N GLU A 202 -5.70 -12.63 -13.55
CA GLU A 202 -6.34 -13.24 -14.71
C GLU A 202 -5.87 -12.57 -16.01
N GLU A 203 -5.87 -11.24 -16.02
CA GLU A 203 -5.40 -10.43 -17.15
C GLU A 203 -3.90 -10.61 -17.38
N LEU A 204 -3.11 -10.68 -16.29
CA LEU A 204 -1.67 -10.86 -16.37
C LEU A 204 -1.30 -12.22 -16.98
N LEU A 205 -1.89 -13.30 -16.48
CA LEU A 205 -1.64 -14.65 -17.00
C LEU A 205 -2.03 -14.77 -18.47
N ALA A 206 -3.20 -14.22 -18.83
CA ALA A 206 -3.67 -14.26 -20.22
C ALA A 206 -2.76 -13.43 -21.17
N ALA A 207 -2.32 -12.23 -20.76
CA ALA A 207 -1.41 -11.40 -21.54
C ALA A 207 -0.03 -12.07 -21.67
N SER A 208 0.55 -12.57 -20.57
CA SER A 208 1.85 -13.25 -20.54
C SER A 208 1.88 -14.46 -21.48
N ARG A 209 0.86 -15.31 -21.43
CA ARG A 209 0.73 -16.47 -22.32
C ARG A 209 0.64 -16.07 -23.79
N LYS A 210 -0.11 -15.01 -24.13
CA LYS A 210 -0.22 -14.52 -25.52
C LYS A 210 1.09 -13.93 -26.02
N ILE A 211 1.81 -13.18 -25.20
CA ILE A 211 3.10 -12.61 -25.55
C ILE A 211 4.13 -13.73 -25.73
N HIS A 212 4.21 -14.67 -24.79
CA HIS A 212 5.15 -15.78 -24.84
C HIS A 212 4.95 -16.68 -26.07
N LYS A 213 3.71 -16.86 -26.56
CA LYS A 213 3.44 -17.59 -27.82
C LYS A 213 4.13 -16.95 -29.02
N LYS A 214 4.24 -15.62 -29.06
CA LYS A 214 4.89 -14.86 -30.14
C LYS A 214 6.41 -14.70 -29.90
N ARG A 215 6.80 -14.53 -28.65
CA ARG A 215 8.18 -14.22 -28.22
C ARG A 215 8.58 -15.13 -27.07
N LYS A 216 9.24 -16.24 -27.41
CA LYS A 216 9.64 -17.28 -26.44
C LYS A 216 10.71 -16.80 -25.44
N ASP A 217 11.35 -15.70 -25.73
CA ASP A 217 12.34 -15.03 -24.89
C ASP A 217 11.73 -14.11 -23.82
N VAL A 218 10.38 -14.00 -23.76
CA VAL A 218 9.68 -13.13 -22.78
C VAL A 218 9.02 -14.00 -21.72
N ILE A 219 9.33 -13.72 -20.46
CA ILE A 219 8.82 -14.44 -19.29
C ILE A 219 8.25 -13.44 -18.29
N THR A 220 7.24 -13.83 -17.53
CA THR A 220 6.71 -13.04 -16.40
C THR A 220 6.99 -13.75 -15.08
N ASP A 221 7.84 -13.15 -14.26
CA ASP A 221 8.09 -13.59 -12.89
C ASP A 221 6.94 -13.16 -11.98
N ILE A 222 6.38 -14.09 -11.21
CA ILE A 222 5.29 -13.83 -10.25
C ILE A 222 5.80 -14.14 -8.85
N VAL A 223 5.84 -13.10 -7.99
CA VAL A 223 6.30 -13.20 -6.61
C VAL A 223 5.17 -12.83 -5.65
N GLY A 224 4.80 -13.76 -4.77
CA GLY A 224 3.77 -13.57 -3.77
C GLY A 224 3.05 -14.86 -3.39
N TRP A 225 2.07 -14.76 -2.53
CA TRP A 225 1.26 -15.93 -2.13
C TRP A 225 -0.14 -15.87 -2.76
N SER A 226 -0.72 -17.04 -2.97
CA SER A 226 -2.10 -17.15 -3.42
C SER A 226 -3.06 -16.86 -2.25
N ASP A 227 -3.87 -15.81 -2.39
CA ASP A 227 -4.95 -15.45 -1.45
C ASP A 227 -6.29 -16.04 -1.91
N GLU A 228 -6.35 -16.41 -3.20
CA GLU A 228 -7.43 -17.13 -3.88
C GLU A 228 -6.84 -18.33 -4.63
N ASP A 229 -7.65 -19.33 -5.00
CA ASP A 229 -7.17 -20.51 -5.68
C ASP A 229 -6.97 -20.25 -7.18
N TYR A 230 -5.71 -20.10 -7.57
CA TYR A 230 -5.22 -19.98 -8.96
C TYR A 230 -4.17 -21.05 -9.26
N THR A 231 -4.17 -22.16 -8.51
CA THR A 231 -3.14 -23.20 -8.59
C THR A 231 -3.04 -23.79 -10.00
N GLU A 232 -4.18 -24.08 -10.63
CA GLU A 232 -4.21 -24.70 -11.96
C GLU A 232 -3.82 -23.71 -13.06
N GLU A 233 -4.30 -22.47 -12.99
CA GLU A 233 -3.97 -21.41 -13.97
C GLU A 233 -2.49 -21.06 -13.96
N LEU A 234 -1.88 -20.98 -12.76
CA LEU A 234 -0.45 -20.76 -12.61
C LEU A 234 0.34 -21.92 -13.18
N LYS A 235 -0.04 -23.15 -12.85
CA LYS A 235 0.63 -24.37 -13.34
C LYS A 235 0.60 -24.45 -14.87
N ILE A 236 -0.55 -24.24 -15.49
CA ILE A 236 -0.68 -24.24 -16.96
C ILE A 236 0.23 -23.18 -17.58
N ALA A 237 0.25 -21.95 -17.03
CA ALA A 237 1.07 -20.89 -17.58
C ALA A 237 2.58 -21.14 -17.38
N GLU A 238 2.97 -21.86 -16.33
CA GLU A 238 4.35 -22.30 -16.06
C GLU A 238 4.76 -23.43 -17.01
N GLU A 239 3.91 -24.44 -17.23
CA GLU A 239 4.15 -25.52 -18.19
C GLU A 239 4.27 -25.00 -19.64
N GLU A 240 3.57 -23.93 -19.99
CA GLU A 240 3.72 -23.21 -21.26
C GLU A 240 5.02 -22.40 -21.36
N GLY A 241 5.75 -22.20 -20.24
CA GLY A 241 6.95 -21.37 -20.13
C GLY A 241 6.69 -19.87 -20.12
N ALA A 242 5.44 -19.44 -19.99
CA ALA A 242 5.05 -18.02 -20.04
C ALA A 242 5.33 -17.27 -18.74
N ILE A 243 5.37 -17.99 -17.61
CA ILE A 243 5.64 -17.44 -16.29
C ILE A 243 6.63 -18.29 -15.51
N ILE A 244 7.16 -17.72 -14.42
CA ILE A 244 7.83 -18.45 -13.34
C ILE A 244 7.15 -18.00 -12.04
N PHE A 245 6.55 -18.93 -11.29
CA PHE A 245 5.92 -18.65 -10.01
C PHE A 245 6.87 -18.93 -8.85
N HIS A 246 7.35 -17.87 -8.19
CA HIS A 246 8.34 -17.96 -7.12
C HIS A 246 7.73 -18.12 -5.72
N GLY A 247 6.41 -18.09 -5.60
CA GLY A 247 5.74 -18.12 -4.30
C GLY A 247 6.07 -16.91 -3.42
N LEU A 248 5.81 -17.02 -2.12
CA LEU A 248 6.12 -15.98 -1.15
C LEU A 248 7.62 -15.89 -0.91
N GLN A 249 8.17 -14.69 -1.12
CA GLN A 249 9.58 -14.39 -0.87
C GLN A 249 9.72 -13.42 0.30
N SER A 250 10.71 -13.64 1.14
CA SER A 250 11.04 -12.76 2.27
C SER A 250 11.67 -11.43 1.80
N ASP A 251 12.43 -11.49 0.71
CA ASP A 251 13.08 -10.34 0.07
C ASP A 251 12.78 -10.31 -1.43
N VAL A 252 12.13 -9.23 -1.87
CA VAL A 252 11.76 -9.03 -3.29
C VAL A 252 12.77 -8.21 -4.07
N ARG A 253 13.77 -7.62 -3.41
CA ARG A 253 14.77 -6.73 -4.03
C ARG A 253 15.61 -7.41 -5.13
N PRO A 254 16.03 -8.68 -5.00
CA PRO A 254 16.73 -9.38 -6.07
C PRO A 254 15.91 -9.45 -7.36
N PHE A 255 14.60 -9.63 -7.27
CA PHE A 255 13.71 -9.67 -8.44
C PHE A 255 13.61 -8.31 -9.13
N TYR A 256 13.51 -7.22 -8.36
CA TYR A 256 13.60 -5.87 -8.95
C TYR A 256 14.95 -5.60 -9.60
N ALA A 257 16.05 -6.15 -9.07
CA ALA A 257 17.37 -5.95 -9.64
C ALA A 257 17.53 -6.63 -11.02
N THR A 258 16.85 -7.72 -11.26
CA THR A 258 16.99 -8.54 -12.49
C THR A 258 15.87 -8.35 -13.50
N CYS A 259 14.68 -7.89 -13.11
CA CYS A 259 13.59 -7.66 -14.05
C CYS A 259 13.83 -6.45 -14.97
N HIS A 260 13.20 -6.46 -16.13
CA HIS A 260 13.24 -5.37 -17.10
C HIS A 260 12.09 -4.36 -16.92
N CYS A 261 10.93 -4.81 -16.44
CA CYS A 261 9.77 -3.97 -16.21
C CYS A 261 8.87 -4.61 -15.14
N ALA A 262 8.38 -3.80 -14.18
CA ALA A 262 7.39 -4.30 -13.23
C ALA A 262 5.97 -4.06 -13.75
N VAL A 263 5.06 -5.02 -13.51
CA VAL A 263 3.68 -5.01 -13.99
C VAL A 263 2.72 -5.25 -12.83
N LEU A 264 1.73 -4.37 -12.65
CA LEU A 264 0.68 -4.52 -11.65
C LEU A 264 -0.68 -4.09 -12.22
N PRO A 265 -1.48 -4.98 -12.79
CA PRO A 265 -2.79 -4.66 -13.35
C PRO A 265 -3.90 -4.63 -12.29
N SER A 266 -3.63 -4.06 -11.12
CA SER A 266 -4.53 -4.04 -9.97
C SER A 266 -5.81 -3.26 -10.25
N TYR A 267 -6.94 -3.71 -9.69
CA TYR A 267 -8.24 -3.05 -9.87
C TYR A 267 -8.39 -1.82 -8.98
N HIS A 268 -7.66 -1.75 -7.88
CA HIS A 268 -7.61 -0.59 -6.98
C HIS A 268 -6.44 -0.68 -6.01
N GLU A 269 -5.92 0.47 -5.60
CA GLU A 269 -4.88 0.59 -4.59
C GLU A 269 -5.10 1.84 -3.70
N GLY A 270 -4.52 1.84 -2.52
CA GLY A 270 -4.30 3.08 -1.79
C GLY A 270 -3.17 3.87 -2.44
N THR A 271 -2.01 3.21 -2.52
CA THR A 271 -0.86 3.51 -3.37
C THR A 271 -0.20 2.19 -3.70
N ALA A 272 0.15 1.98 -4.97
CA ALA A 272 0.79 0.75 -5.46
C ALA A 272 2.27 0.72 -5.03
N ASN A 273 2.54 0.34 -3.77
CA ASN A 273 3.91 0.37 -3.21
C ASN A 273 4.91 -0.41 -4.06
N VAL A 274 4.51 -1.54 -4.63
CA VAL A 274 5.38 -2.35 -5.50
C VAL A 274 5.83 -1.60 -6.77
N MET A 275 5.00 -0.66 -7.26
CA MET A 275 5.39 0.23 -8.35
C MET A 275 6.39 1.28 -7.88
N LEU A 276 6.25 1.79 -6.64
CA LEU A 276 7.25 2.69 -6.05
C LEU A 276 8.59 1.99 -5.84
N GLU A 277 8.57 0.75 -5.39
CA GLU A 277 9.76 -0.08 -5.16
C GLU A 277 10.51 -0.37 -6.47
N ALA A 278 9.78 -0.79 -7.51
CA ALA A 278 10.33 -1.01 -8.85
C ALA A 278 10.93 0.27 -9.45
N SER A 279 10.15 1.37 -9.42
CA SER A 279 10.59 2.68 -9.91
C SER A 279 11.81 3.18 -9.15
N SER A 280 11.84 3.00 -7.83
CA SER A 280 12.99 3.35 -6.98
C SER A 280 14.25 2.57 -7.38
N THR A 281 14.10 1.31 -7.77
CA THR A 281 15.19 0.46 -8.24
C THR A 281 15.63 0.82 -9.70
N GLY A 282 14.94 1.75 -10.35
CA GLY A 282 15.22 2.16 -11.72
C GLY A 282 14.59 1.27 -12.78
N ARG A 283 13.43 0.70 -12.48
CA ARG A 283 12.65 -0.12 -13.43
C ARG A 283 11.46 0.68 -13.95
N PRO A 284 11.20 0.68 -15.26
CA PRO A 284 9.95 1.17 -15.81
C PRO A 284 8.80 0.29 -15.31
N VAL A 285 7.59 0.85 -15.30
CA VAL A 285 6.42 0.17 -14.75
C VAL A 285 5.25 0.15 -15.73
N ILE A 286 4.41 -0.89 -15.61
CA ILE A 286 3.11 -0.97 -16.27
C ILE A 286 2.06 -1.19 -15.19
N THR A 287 1.04 -0.32 -15.14
CA THR A 287 -0.02 -0.44 -14.14
C THR A 287 -1.34 0.13 -14.67
N THR A 288 -2.43 -0.13 -13.97
CA THR A 288 -3.75 0.36 -14.36
C THR A 288 -3.93 1.86 -14.10
N ARG A 289 -4.80 2.51 -14.90
CA ARG A 289 -5.20 3.92 -14.71
C ARG A 289 -6.28 4.06 -13.64
N VAL A 290 -6.08 3.39 -12.50
CA VAL A 290 -6.96 3.51 -11.33
C VAL A 290 -6.29 4.32 -10.22
N PRO A 291 -7.07 4.90 -9.28
CA PRO A 291 -6.50 5.63 -8.14
C PRO A 291 -5.52 4.77 -7.32
N GLY A 292 -4.41 5.38 -6.95
CA GLY A 292 -3.33 4.70 -6.23
C GLY A 292 -2.34 3.93 -7.11
N CYS A 293 -2.68 3.72 -8.38
CA CYS A 293 -1.77 3.21 -9.42
C CYS A 293 -1.34 4.34 -10.36
N GLN A 294 -2.30 5.05 -10.96
CA GLN A 294 -2.04 6.06 -11.99
C GLN A 294 -1.12 7.21 -11.54
N GLU A 295 -1.08 7.52 -10.25
CA GLU A 295 -0.22 8.56 -9.71
C GLU A 295 1.24 8.12 -9.59
N THR A 296 1.51 6.80 -9.64
CA THR A 296 2.85 6.24 -9.42
C THR A 296 3.74 6.31 -10.66
N PHE A 297 3.17 6.62 -11.83
CA PHE A 297 3.92 6.73 -13.09
C PHE A 297 3.49 7.92 -13.92
N ASP A 298 4.32 8.31 -14.87
CA ASP A 298 4.03 9.30 -15.91
C ASP A 298 4.04 8.58 -17.26
N GLU A 299 2.92 8.70 -18.00
CA GLU A 299 2.69 7.99 -19.27
C GLU A 299 3.81 8.24 -20.26
N SER A 300 4.39 7.18 -20.81
CA SER A 300 5.48 7.19 -21.78
C SER A 300 6.81 7.80 -21.28
N VAL A 301 6.88 8.25 -20.02
CA VAL A 301 8.08 8.83 -19.40
C VAL A 301 8.71 7.87 -18.38
N THR A 302 7.88 7.30 -17.51
CA THR A 302 8.33 6.37 -16.47
C THR A 302 7.71 4.99 -16.60
N GLY A 303 6.73 4.83 -17.51
CA GLY A 303 6.02 3.58 -17.74
C GLY A 303 4.82 3.76 -18.64
N TYR A 304 3.96 2.75 -18.67
CA TYR A 304 2.72 2.73 -19.44
C TYR A 304 1.52 2.37 -18.56
N GLY A 305 0.40 3.03 -18.85
CA GLY A 305 -0.88 2.68 -18.22
C GLY A 305 -1.70 1.72 -19.07
N CYS A 306 -2.47 0.85 -18.40
CA CYS A 306 -3.49 0.02 -19.04
C CYS A 306 -4.87 0.24 -18.40
N GLU A 307 -5.93 -0.15 -19.09
CA GLU A 307 -7.28 -0.10 -18.56
C GLU A 307 -7.52 -1.28 -17.59
N VAL A 308 -8.31 -1.03 -16.55
CA VAL A 308 -8.65 -2.02 -15.53
C VAL A 308 -9.53 -3.12 -16.11
N LYS A 309 -9.26 -4.39 -15.76
CA LYS A 309 -10.00 -5.56 -16.26
C LYS A 309 -9.98 -5.71 -17.77
N ASP A 310 -8.94 -5.21 -18.41
CA ASP A 310 -8.76 -5.28 -19.86
C ASP A 310 -7.41 -5.92 -20.20
N MET A 311 -7.45 -7.21 -20.49
CA MET A 311 -6.29 -7.99 -20.88
C MET A 311 -5.66 -7.47 -22.18
N ILE A 312 -6.45 -6.98 -23.12
CA ILE A 312 -5.92 -6.47 -24.41
C ILE A 312 -5.16 -5.16 -24.15
N SER A 313 -5.71 -4.26 -23.34
CA SER A 313 -5.03 -3.04 -22.94
C SER A 313 -3.71 -3.34 -22.22
N LEU A 314 -3.70 -4.31 -21.30
CA LEU A 314 -2.49 -4.75 -20.61
C LEU A 314 -1.46 -5.33 -21.60
N GLN A 315 -1.88 -6.24 -22.49
CA GLN A 315 -1.02 -6.84 -23.51
C GLN A 315 -0.38 -5.75 -24.39
N ASN A 316 -1.17 -4.77 -24.85
CA ASN A 316 -0.67 -3.66 -25.68
C ASN A 316 0.38 -2.81 -24.92
N ALA A 317 0.19 -2.56 -23.63
CA ALA A 317 1.17 -1.83 -22.80
C ALA A 317 2.47 -2.65 -22.65
N MET A 318 2.36 -3.97 -22.46
CA MET A 318 3.52 -4.86 -22.39
C MET A 318 4.25 -4.95 -23.74
N GLU A 319 3.53 -5.09 -24.87
CA GLU A 319 4.13 -5.10 -26.22
C GLU A 319 4.84 -3.77 -26.52
N LYS A 320 4.24 -2.60 -26.21
CA LYS A 320 4.92 -1.30 -26.31
C LYS A 320 6.23 -1.25 -25.54
N MET A 321 6.27 -1.81 -24.33
CA MET A 321 7.50 -1.88 -23.54
C MET A 321 8.55 -2.76 -24.21
N LEU A 322 8.15 -3.86 -24.83
CA LEU A 322 9.05 -4.77 -25.55
C LEU A 322 9.62 -4.15 -26.83
N ASP A 323 8.86 -3.27 -27.48
CA ASP A 323 9.26 -2.57 -28.72
C ASP A 323 10.30 -1.46 -28.52
N LEU A 324 10.45 -0.98 -27.26
CA LEU A 324 11.48 0.01 -26.92
C LEU A 324 12.88 -0.59 -27.02
N SER A 325 13.86 0.22 -27.36
CA SER A 325 15.27 -0.16 -27.22
C SER A 325 15.67 -0.35 -25.75
N SER A 326 16.72 -1.12 -25.49
CA SER A 326 17.25 -1.25 -24.12
C SER A 326 17.65 0.10 -23.52
N SER A 327 18.18 1.01 -24.34
CA SER A 327 18.52 2.36 -23.91
C SER A 327 17.30 3.18 -23.52
N ASP A 328 16.20 3.09 -24.27
CA ASP A 328 14.97 3.84 -23.98
C ASP A 328 14.32 3.33 -22.69
N ARG A 329 14.32 2.01 -22.47
CA ARG A 329 13.84 1.41 -21.21
C ARG A 329 14.72 1.83 -20.01
N GLU A 330 16.04 1.89 -20.19
CA GLU A 330 16.95 2.38 -19.15
C GLU A 330 16.68 3.86 -18.82
N MET A 331 16.48 4.71 -19.85
CA MET A 331 16.12 6.12 -19.64
C MET A 331 14.79 6.26 -18.92
N MET A 332 13.78 5.47 -19.29
CA MET A 332 12.48 5.42 -18.62
C MET A 332 12.62 5.00 -17.14
N GLY A 333 13.46 4.00 -16.84
CA GLY A 333 13.77 3.57 -15.48
C GLY A 333 14.48 4.65 -14.66
N LYS A 334 15.42 5.41 -15.26
CA LYS A 334 16.07 6.56 -14.61
C LYS A 334 15.07 7.68 -14.30
N ALA A 335 14.16 7.95 -15.22
CA ALA A 335 13.08 8.92 -15.00
C ALA A 335 12.14 8.45 -13.87
N ALA A 336 11.80 7.16 -13.83
CA ALA A 336 11.02 6.57 -12.75
C ALA A 336 11.70 6.73 -11.39
N ARG A 337 13.00 6.45 -11.28
CA ARG A 337 13.79 6.70 -10.06
C ARG A 337 13.73 8.17 -9.64
N LYS A 338 13.93 9.11 -10.57
CA LYS A 338 13.87 10.55 -10.28
C LYS A 338 12.52 10.98 -9.72
N LYS A 339 11.42 10.44 -10.26
CA LYS A 339 10.06 10.67 -9.72
C LYS A 339 9.95 10.17 -8.27
N MET A 340 10.52 9.01 -7.95
CA MET A 340 10.51 8.49 -6.57
C MET A 340 11.28 9.40 -5.62
N GLU A 341 12.42 9.92 -6.03
CA GLU A 341 13.23 10.85 -5.23
C GLU A 341 12.51 12.17 -4.93
N SER A 342 11.78 12.70 -5.90
CA SER A 342 11.10 14.01 -5.77
C SER A 342 9.73 13.92 -5.11
N GLU A 343 8.97 12.84 -5.32
CA GLU A 343 7.55 12.81 -4.98
C GLU A 343 7.18 11.71 -3.96
N TYR A 344 7.98 10.63 -3.88
CA TYR A 344 7.62 9.43 -3.12
C TYR A 344 8.66 9.02 -2.07
N ASP A 345 9.68 9.84 -1.82
CA ASP A 345 10.62 9.56 -0.73
C ASP A 345 9.85 9.42 0.59
N ARG A 346 10.09 8.32 1.31
CA ARG A 346 9.44 8.05 2.60
C ARG A 346 9.65 9.17 3.63
N ARG A 347 10.73 9.94 3.51
CA ARG A 347 10.97 11.12 4.35
C ARG A 347 9.86 12.14 4.25
N LEU A 348 9.27 12.36 3.08
CA LEU A 348 8.11 13.27 2.89
C LEU A 348 6.91 12.84 3.72
N VAL A 349 6.68 11.54 3.85
CA VAL A 349 5.60 10.98 4.68
C VAL A 349 5.91 11.18 6.16
N ILE A 350 7.15 10.89 6.58
CA ILE A 350 7.60 11.07 7.96
C ILE A 350 7.45 12.53 8.39
N ASP A 351 7.92 13.47 7.57
CA ASP A 351 7.83 14.91 7.84
C ASP A 351 6.38 15.37 7.97
N ALA A 352 5.48 14.90 7.09
CA ALA A 352 4.06 15.19 7.20
C ALA A 352 3.45 14.72 8.52
N TYR A 353 3.84 13.54 9.02
CA TYR A 353 3.42 13.06 10.34
C TYR A 353 3.99 13.91 11.47
N LEU A 354 5.27 14.25 11.44
CA LEU A 354 5.92 15.08 12.46
C LEU A 354 5.29 16.48 12.56
N GLU A 355 4.98 17.10 11.42
CA GLU A 355 4.27 18.37 11.36
C GLU A 355 2.90 18.32 12.04
N GLU A 356 2.07 17.30 11.70
CA GLU A 356 0.73 17.17 12.27
C GLU A 356 0.79 16.79 13.77
N ILE A 357 1.75 16.00 14.20
CA ILE A 357 2.00 15.69 15.61
C ILE A 357 2.38 16.96 16.38
N LYS A 358 3.28 17.77 15.84
CA LYS A 358 3.69 19.05 16.42
C LYS A 358 2.51 20.03 16.53
N ARG A 359 1.71 20.12 15.45
CA ARG A 359 0.50 20.96 15.43
C ARG A 359 -0.50 20.53 16.50
N THR A 360 -0.77 19.24 16.60
CA THR A 360 -1.69 18.68 17.60
C THR A 360 -1.22 18.96 19.03
N LYS A 361 0.10 18.88 19.28
CA LYS A 361 0.69 19.19 20.58
C LYS A 361 0.49 20.65 20.97
N ASN A 362 0.56 21.57 20.01
CA ASN A 362 0.44 23.01 20.24
C ASN A 362 -1.01 23.52 20.37
N GLY A 363 -2.01 22.64 20.39
CA GLY A 363 -3.42 23.00 20.52
C GLY A 363 -4.03 23.69 19.29
N SER A 364 -3.35 23.68 18.15
CA SER A 364 -3.85 24.25 16.88
C SER A 364 -4.77 23.23 16.18
N VAL A 365 -5.85 22.81 16.84
CA VAL A 365 -6.87 21.86 16.29
C VAL A 365 -8.10 22.64 15.83
#